data_202ec43f91a92ec4110f214be8121fe4
#
_entry.id   202ec43f91a92ec4110f214be8121fe4
#
_cell.length_a   1.000
_cell.length_b   1.000
_cell.length_c   1.000
_cell.angle_alpha   90.00
_cell.angle_beta   90.00
_cell.angle_gamma   90.00
#
_symmetry.space_group_name_H-M   'P 1'
#
loop_
_entity.id
_entity.type
_entity.pdbx_description
1 polymer ?
#
loop_
_entity_poly.entity_id
_entity_poly.type
_entity_poly.pdbx_seq_one_letter_code
_entity_poly.pdbx_strand_id
1 'polypeptide(L)'
;MKHEIMWWMSRLTIMITSIFLSMTLAAQAYAAEIQMGKDGMLVFAPCELTVAVGESVTFVNNELPPHNVMFAGHDELSHNDLAFSPGESWEVTFEKAGDYEFQCDPHAGAGMKGVIHVK
;
A
#
# COMPACT_ATOMS: atom_id res chain seq x y z
N MET A 1 66.74 -3.43 15.23
CA MET A 1 65.69 -4.47 15.34
C MET A 1 64.47 -4.01 16.12
N LYS A 2 64.55 -3.07 17.04
CA LYS A 2 63.37 -2.59 17.80
C LYS A 2 62.47 -1.61 17.03
N HIS A 3 62.94 -1.03 15.92
CA HIS A 3 62.17 -0.08 15.12
C HIS A 3 61.24 -0.74 14.06
N GLU A 4 61.47 -1.96 13.71
CA GLU A 4 60.72 -2.64 12.67
C GLU A 4 59.37 -3.20 13.19
N ILE A 5 59.32 -3.54 14.49
CA ILE A 5 58.09 -4.11 15.09
C ILE A 5 57.02 -3.02 15.31
N MET A 6 57.44 -1.78 15.57
CA MET A 6 56.53 -0.65 15.73
C MET A 6 55.86 -0.19 14.42
N TRP A 7 56.54 -0.43 13.31
CA TRP A 7 56.02 -0.06 11.98
C TRP A 7 54.91 -0.99 11.51
N TRP A 8 54.97 -2.25 11.90
CA TRP A 8 53.94 -3.24 11.57
C TRP A 8 52.65 -3.07 12.40
N MET A 9 52.78 -2.63 13.62
CA MET A 9 51.62 -2.38 14.50
C MET A 9 50.82 -1.13 14.09
N SER A 10 51.48 -0.14 13.48
CA SER A 10 50.77 1.07 13.03
C SER A 10 50.00 0.86 11.72
N ARG A 11 50.33 -0.17 10.94
CA ARG A 11 49.60 -0.48 9.70
C ARG A 11 48.40 -1.37 9.92
N LEU A 12 48.30 -2.07 11.02
CA LEU A 12 47.19 -2.93 11.35
C LEU A 12 46.00 -2.17 11.94
N THR A 13 46.23 -0.95 12.41
CA THR A 13 45.19 -0.15 13.08
C THR A 13 44.36 0.69 12.11
N ILE A 14 44.75 0.77 10.84
CA ILE A 14 44.08 1.64 9.86
C ILE A 14 43.07 0.87 8.98
N MET A 15 42.99 -0.44 9.11
CA MET A 15 42.09 -1.26 8.28
C MET A 15 40.78 -1.67 8.95
N ILE A 16 40.47 -1.15 10.13
CA ILE A 16 39.24 -1.55 10.84
C ILE A 16 38.14 -0.47 10.81
N THR A 17 38.34 0.61 10.09
CA THR A 17 37.38 1.71 10.11
C THR A 17 36.75 1.98 8.75
N SER A 18 36.17 1.00 8.09
CA SER A 18 35.34 1.28 6.90
C SER A 18 34.37 0.16 6.56
N ILE A 19 33.77 -0.48 7.54
CA ILE A 19 32.53 -1.20 7.30
C ILE A 19 31.44 -0.48 8.07
N PHE A 20 31.17 0.78 7.68
CA PHE A 20 29.84 1.32 7.88
C PHE A 20 28.95 0.59 6.87
N LEU A 21 28.41 -0.52 7.31
CA LEU A 21 27.26 -1.14 6.70
C LEU A 21 26.16 -0.08 6.67
N SER A 22 26.00 0.57 5.53
CA SER A 22 24.83 1.40 5.27
C SER A 22 23.63 0.44 5.24
N MET A 23 23.07 0.19 6.40
CA MET A 23 21.73 -0.37 6.49
C MET A 23 20.79 0.70 5.93
N THR A 24 20.57 0.64 4.62
CA THR A 24 19.41 1.27 4.04
C THR A 24 18.21 0.52 4.60
N LEU A 25 17.58 1.12 5.59
CA LEU A 25 16.27 0.70 6.06
C LEU A 25 15.34 0.90 4.87
N ALA A 26 15.11 -0.14 4.08
CA ALA A 26 14.04 -0.13 3.11
C ALA A 26 12.75 -0.04 3.93
N ALA A 27 12.17 1.16 3.97
CA ALA A 27 10.83 1.33 4.47
C ALA A 27 9.94 0.45 3.59
N GLN A 28 9.46 -0.68 4.12
CA GLN A 28 8.40 -1.43 3.48
C GLN A 28 7.19 -0.53 3.49
N ALA A 29 6.86 0.03 2.32
CA ALA A 29 5.57 0.63 2.11
C ALA A 29 4.55 -0.51 2.21
N TYR A 30 3.83 -0.57 3.31
CA TYR A 30 2.65 -1.42 3.40
C TYR A 30 1.67 -0.90 2.37
N ALA A 31 1.30 -1.74 1.39
CA ALA A 31 0.25 -1.42 0.45
C ALA A 31 -1.02 -1.12 1.25
N ALA A 32 -1.60 0.05 1.05
CA ALA A 32 -2.85 0.41 1.69
C ALA A 32 -3.95 -0.57 1.24
N GLU A 33 -4.81 -0.97 2.17
CA GLU A 33 -5.85 -1.96 1.95
C GLU A 33 -7.22 -1.41 2.35
N ILE A 34 -8.22 -1.68 1.52
CA ILE A 34 -9.62 -1.42 1.81
C ILE A 34 -10.37 -2.75 1.75
N GLN A 35 -11.02 -3.13 2.83
CA GLN A 35 -11.86 -4.31 2.90
C GLN A 35 -13.28 -3.99 2.44
N MET A 36 -13.87 -4.87 1.65
CA MET A 36 -15.24 -4.79 1.20
C MET A 36 -16.08 -5.80 1.96
N GLY A 37 -17.16 -5.34 2.57
CA GLY A 37 -18.06 -6.21 3.31
C GLY A 37 -17.51 -6.71 4.64
N LYS A 38 -16.70 -5.89 5.32
CA LYS A 38 -16.15 -6.24 6.62
C LYS A 38 -17.25 -6.61 7.61
N ASP A 39 -17.10 -7.76 8.27
CA ASP A 39 -18.06 -8.30 9.23
C ASP A 39 -19.46 -8.50 8.62
N GLY A 40 -19.57 -8.75 7.31
CA GLY A 40 -20.83 -8.90 6.59
C GLY A 40 -21.61 -7.60 6.39
N MET A 41 -21.03 -6.47 6.72
CA MET A 41 -21.68 -5.15 6.56
C MET A 41 -21.47 -4.59 5.15
N LEU A 42 -22.43 -3.79 4.67
CA LEU A 42 -22.34 -3.12 3.37
C LEU A 42 -21.50 -1.85 3.46
N VAL A 43 -20.20 -2.04 3.72
CA VAL A 43 -19.24 -0.95 3.94
C VAL A 43 -17.90 -1.24 3.28
N PHE A 44 -17.19 -0.18 2.95
CA PHE A 44 -15.74 -0.20 2.73
C PHE A 44 -15.04 0.15 4.04
N ALA A 45 -14.03 -0.60 4.41
CA ALA A 45 -13.27 -0.36 5.64
C ALA A 45 -11.76 -0.32 5.37
N PRO A 46 -11.09 0.84 5.50
CA PRO A 46 -11.66 2.15 5.78
C PRO A 46 -12.46 2.71 4.58
N CYS A 47 -13.42 3.58 4.84
CA CYS A 47 -14.17 4.27 3.78
C CYS A 47 -13.50 5.57 3.32
N GLU A 48 -12.48 6.02 4.02
CA GLU A 48 -11.68 7.19 3.68
C GLU A 48 -10.20 6.87 3.88
N LEU A 49 -9.37 7.15 2.88
CA LEU A 49 -7.96 6.82 2.88
C LEU A 49 -7.16 7.90 2.17
N THR A 50 -5.97 8.22 2.69
CA THR A 50 -5.02 9.13 2.04
C THR A 50 -3.79 8.35 1.62
N VAL A 51 -3.40 8.49 0.36
CA VAL A 51 -2.20 7.85 -0.21
C VAL A 51 -1.38 8.86 -1.01
N ALA A 52 -0.12 8.55 -1.28
CA ALA A 52 0.73 9.35 -2.15
C ALA A 52 0.51 9.00 -3.62
N VAL A 53 0.81 9.96 -4.51
CA VAL A 53 0.84 9.71 -5.97
C VAL A 53 1.78 8.54 -6.27
N GLY A 54 1.34 7.61 -7.10
CA GLY A 54 2.07 6.41 -7.48
C GLY A 54 1.86 5.21 -6.54
N GLU A 55 1.19 5.40 -5.40
CA GLU A 55 0.85 4.30 -4.51
C GLU A 55 -0.33 3.48 -5.04
N SER A 56 -0.33 2.20 -4.68
CA SER A 56 -1.43 1.27 -4.96
C SER A 56 -2.26 1.02 -3.72
N VAL A 57 -3.56 0.84 -3.94
CA VAL A 57 -4.52 0.43 -2.91
C VAL A 57 -5.06 -0.95 -3.29
N THR A 58 -5.02 -1.89 -2.37
CA THR A 58 -5.60 -3.22 -2.54
C THR A 58 -7.02 -3.23 -2.00
N PHE A 59 -7.97 -3.61 -2.84
CA PHE A 59 -9.35 -3.90 -2.43
C PHE A 59 -9.50 -5.39 -2.20
N VAL A 60 -9.97 -5.78 -1.03
CA VAL A 60 -10.14 -7.19 -0.63
C VAL A 60 -11.59 -7.46 -0.30
N ASN A 61 -12.18 -8.45 -0.97
CA ASN A 61 -13.51 -8.91 -0.63
C ASN A 61 -13.46 -9.74 0.66
N ASN A 62 -14.22 -9.35 1.67
CA ASN A 62 -14.26 -10.04 2.95
C ASN A 62 -15.39 -11.07 3.00
N GLU A 63 -16.61 -10.62 2.74
CA GLU A 63 -17.80 -11.49 2.83
C GLU A 63 -18.85 -11.10 1.78
N LEU A 64 -19.78 -12.03 1.50
CA LEU A 64 -20.98 -11.78 0.72
C LEU A 64 -21.95 -10.84 1.47
N PRO A 65 -22.82 -10.08 0.78
CA PRO A 65 -23.12 -10.16 -0.65
C PRO A 65 -21.97 -9.64 -1.54
N PRO A 66 -22.00 -9.95 -2.88
CA PRO A 66 -20.91 -9.58 -3.78
C PRO A 66 -20.75 -8.06 -3.91
N HIS A 67 -19.51 -7.63 -4.09
CA HIS A 67 -19.13 -6.23 -4.17
C HIS A 67 -18.28 -5.93 -5.41
N ASN A 68 -18.38 -4.70 -5.88
CA ASN A 68 -17.47 -4.12 -6.86
C ASN A 68 -16.96 -2.75 -6.39
N VAL A 69 -16.09 -2.11 -7.17
CA VAL A 69 -15.56 -0.77 -6.88
C VAL A 69 -15.63 0.06 -8.13
N MET A 70 -16.50 1.06 -8.12
CA MET A 70 -16.71 1.97 -9.24
C MET A 70 -16.29 3.38 -8.83
N PHE A 71 -15.30 3.92 -9.54
CA PHE A 71 -14.81 5.28 -9.32
C PHE A 71 -15.57 6.26 -10.20
N ALA A 72 -16.15 7.29 -9.59
CA ALA A 72 -16.88 8.32 -10.30
C ALA A 72 -15.98 9.08 -11.29
N GLY A 73 -16.30 9.00 -12.58
CA GLY A 73 -15.53 9.65 -13.64
C GLY A 73 -14.19 9.00 -13.99
N HIS A 74 -13.91 7.80 -13.46
CA HIS A 74 -12.65 7.08 -13.65
C HIS A 74 -12.89 5.60 -13.93
N ASP A 75 -13.47 5.30 -15.09
CA ASP A 75 -13.76 3.92 -15.49
C ASP A 75 -12.48 3.07 -15.59
N GLU A 76 -11.35 3.69 -15.92
CA GLU A 76 -10.05 3.03 -16.01
C GLU A 76 -9.52 2.51 -14.64
N LEU A 77 -10.00 3.07 -13.54
CA LEU A 77 -9.65 2.65 -12.18
C LEU A 77 -10.69 1.70 -11.58
N SER A 78 -11.84 1.60 -12.22
CA SER A 78 -12.99 0.86 -11.70
C SER A 78 -12.85 -0.64 -11.96
N HIS A 79 -13.32 -1.44 -11.00
CA HIS A 79 -13.45 -2.88 -11.11
C HIS A 79 -14.94 -3.22 -11.17
N ASN A 80 -15.44 -3.40 -12.38
CA ASN A 80 -16.87 -3.58 -12.63
C ASN A 80 -17.37 -4.98 -12.25
N ASP A 81 -16.53 -5.99 -12.40
CA ASP A 81 -16.88 -7.36 -12.06
C ASP A 81 -17.12 -7.51 -10.56
N LEU A 82 -18.15 -8.27 -10.22
CA LEU A 82 -18.49 -8.53 -8.83
C LEU A 82 -17.55 -9.57 -8.22
N ALA A 83 -17.02 -9.26 -7.03
CA ALA A 83 -16.27 -10.19 -6.21
C ALA A 83 -17.22 -11.00 -5.34
N PHE A 84 -17.21 -12.32 -5.47
CA PHE A 84 -18.10 -13.24 -4.76
C PHE A 84 -17.38 -14.00 -3.64
N SER A 85 -16.09 -14.23 -3.80
CA SER A 85 -15.33 -15.09 -2.89
C SER A 85 -14.60 -14.31 -1.84
N PRO A 86 -14.63 -14.73 -0.56
CA PRO A 86 -13.77 -14.15 0.48
C PRO A 86 -12.30 -14.24 0.07
N GLY A 87 -11.56 -13.14 0.26
CA GLY A 87 -10.15 -13.04 -0.11
C GLY A 87 -9.88 -12.66 -1.56
N GLU A 88 -10.87 -12.61 -2.44
CA GLU A 88 -10.73 -12.09 -3.79
C GLU A 88 -10.28 -10.62 -3.72
N SER A 89 -9.22 -10.26 -4.45
CA SER A 89 -8.61 -8.94 -4.35
C SER A 89 -8.03 -8.46 -5.67
N TRP A 90 -7.86 -7.14 -5.77
CA TRP A 90 -7.15 -6.47 -6.86
C TRP A 90 -6.52 -5.18 -6.38
N GLU A 91 -5.58 -4.65 -7.15
CA GLU A 91 -4.88 -3.40 -6.85
C GLU A 91 -5.30 -2.30 -7.84
N VAL A 92 -5.38 -1.07 -7.32
CA VAL A 92 -5.57 0.15 -8.10
C VAL A 92 -4.43 1.09 -7.79
N THR A 93 -3.74 1.59 -8.84
CA THR A 93 -2.64 2.55 -8.71
C THR A 93 -3.11 3.94 -9.10
N PHE A 94 -2.80 4.93 -8.29
CA PHE A 94 -3.20 6.32 -8.49
C PHE A 94 -2.01 7.16 -8.96
N GLU A 95 -2.00 7.52 -10.24
CA GLU A 95 -0.89 8.25 -10.88
C GLU A 95 -1.01 9.77 -10.75
N LYS A 96 -2.16 10.27 -10.35
CA LYS A 96 -2.44 11.71 -10.24
C LYS A 96 -3.04 12.07 -8.90
N ALA A 97 -2.62 13.21 -8.35
CA ALA A 97 -3.23 13.78 -7.15
C ALA A 97 -4.70 14.15 -7.42
N GLY A 98 -5.52 13.99 -6.40
CA GLY A 98 -6.95 14.32 -6.45
C GLY A 98 -7.74 13.53 -5.43
N ASP A 99 -9.04 13.80 -5.38
CA ASP A 99 -10.00 13.09 -4.56
C ASP A 99 -10.81 12.14 -5.46
N TYR A 100 -10.74 10.85 -5.14
CA TYR A 100 -11.37 9.80 -5.93
C TYR A 100 -12.50 9.19 -5.13
N GLU A 101 -13.73 9.57 -5.46
CA GLU A 101 -14.92 8.97 -4.87
C GLU A 101 -15.23 7.63 -5.52
N PHE A 102 -15.61 6.65 -4.72
CA PHE A 102 -15.97 5.32 -5.21
C PHE A 102 -17.18 4.76 -4.46
N GLN A 103 -17.81 3.78 -5.07
CA GLN A 103 -18.96 3.09 -4.52
C GLN A 103 -19.01 1.63 -4.97
N CYS A 104 -19.75 0.81 -4.24
CA CYS A 104 -20.20 -0.48 -4.69
C CYS A 104 -21.56 -0.29 -5.35
N ASP A 105 -21.68 -0.55 -6.65
CA ASP A 105 -22.91 -0.28 -7.39
C ASP A 105 -24.13 -1.01 -6.82
N PRO A 106 -24.08 -2.33 -6.51
CA PRO A 106 -25.23 -3.02 -5.93
C PRO A 106 -25.69 -2.45 -4.59
N HIS A 107 -24.80 -1.82 -3.84
CA HIS A 107 -25.06 -1.39 -2.45
C HIS A 107 -24.90 0.12 -2.24
N ALA A 108 -24.74 0.90 -3.29
CA ALA A 108 -24.64 2.36 -3.20
C ALA A 108 -25.87 2.98 -2.51
N GLY A 109 -27.04 2.45 -2.75
CA GLY A 109 -28.28 2.86 -2.10
C GLY A 109 -28.31 2.62 -0.59
N ALA A 110 -27.50 1.68 -0.09
CA ALA A 110 -27.29 1.42 1.33
C ALA A 110 -26.14 2.24 1.94
N GLY A 111 -25.49 3.10 1.14
CA GLY A 111 -24.40 3.95 1.58
C GLY A 111 -23.01 3.32 1.49
N MET A 112 -22.84 2.23 0.75
CA MET A 112 -21.53 1.61 0.53
C MET A 112 -20.68 2.44 -0.43
N LYS A 113 -20.01 3.45 0.12
CA LYS A 113 -19.24 4.48 -0.59
C LYS A 113 -17.99 4.84 0.18
N GLY A 114 -17.01 5.39 -0.53
CA GLY A 114 -15.79 5.88 0.08
C GLY A 114 -15.09 6.94 -0.76
N VAL A 115 -13.96 7.40 -0.27
CA VAL A 115 -13.09 8.37 -0.97
C VAL A 115 -11.62 8.06 -0.69
N ILE A 116 -10.80 8.18 -1.72
CA ILE A 116 -9.34 8.12 -1.62
C ILE A 116 -8.79 9.48 -1.97
N HIS A 117 -8.05 10.07 -1.03
CA HIS A 117 -7.31 11.30 -1.24
C HIS A 117 -5.88 10.97 -1.68
N VAL A 118 -5.49 11.42 -2.86
CA VAL A 118 -4.15 11.21 -3.42
C VAL A 118 -3.41 12.54 -3.42
N LYS A 119 -2.31 12.59 -2.69
CA LYS A 119 -1.55 13.84 -2.46
C LYS A 119 -0.10 13.77 -2.91
#